data_d8ac2c850cc4dc8bc1c03b5ed094bd6d
#
_entry.id   d8ac2c850cc4dc8bc1c03b5ed094bd6d
#
_cell.length_a   1.000
_cell.length_b   1.000
_cell.length_c   1.000
_cell.angle_alpha   90.00
_cell.angle_beta   90.00
_cell.angle_gamma   90.00
#
_symmetry.space_group_name_H-M   'P 1'
#
loop_
_entity.id
_entity.type
_entity.pdbx_description
1 polymer ?
#
loop_
_entity_poly.entity_id
_entity_poly.type
_entity_poly.pdbx_seq_one_letter_code
_entity_poly.pdbx_strand_id
1 'polypeptide(L)'
;MTESTPQQQPPNGFWAQAGADPGRTVLITPEGEAWSAGRLHADVNRLVHGLRAAGLERGDVFAVVLPNGVEFLTAYLAASQAGFYLVPVNHHLVGPEIAWIVSDSGAKVLIAHERFADAATAAADEAELPAGARYAVGTVPGFRPYGDLLDGRPGTVPADRTLGWVMNYTSGTTGRPRGIRRPLPGKLPEETYLGGFLGIFGIRPFDGNVHLVCSPLYHTAVLQFAGAALHIGHPLVLMDKWAPEEMLRLIDEHACTHTHMVPTQFHRLLALPQETKDAYDVSSMRHAIHGAAPCPEHVKRAMIDWWGRCVEEYYAASEGGGAFATAEDWLKKPGTVGKAWPISELAVFDDDGNRLPPGELGTVYLKMNTGGFSYHKDEGKTKKNRIGDFFTVGDLGLLDEEGYLFLRDRKIDMIISGGVNIYPAEIESALLTHPAVADAAAFGIPHDTWGEAVKAVIEPAEGFEAGDALAAEILHHCERRLAGYKRPKTVDFVETMPRDPNGKLYKRRLRDPYWEGHERPM
;
A
#
# COMPACT_ATOMS: atom_id res chain seq x y z
N MET A 1 -5.18 46.72 22.98
CA MET A 1 -4.51 45.44 23.04
C MET A 1 -5.60 44.37 23.23
N THR A 2 -6.03 43.78 22.16
CA THR A 2 -6.99 42.67 22.19
C THR A 2 -6.20 41.39 22.52
N GLU A 3 -6.41 40.85 23.72
CA GLU A 3 -5.89 39.55 24.11
C GLU A 3 -6.42 38.52 23.12
N SER A 4 -5.52 37.95 22.33
CA SER A 4 -5.81 36.77 21.53
C SER A 4 -6.09 35.61 22.46
N THR A 5 -7.34 35.15 22.49
CA THR A 5 -7.73 33.92 23.16
C THR A 5 -6.79 32.79 22.68
N PRO A 6 -6.20 32.00 23.58
CA PRO A 6 -5.37 30.87 23.16
C PRO A 6 -6.20 29.96 22.25
N GLN A 7 -5.79 29.77 21.02
CA GLN A 7 -6.40 28.77 20.15
C GLN A 7 -6.23 27.42 20.86
N GLN A 8 -7.34 26.88 21.35
CA GLN A 8 -7.38 25.52 21.89
C GLN A 8 -6.84 24.58 20.80
N GLN A 9 -5.79 23.85 21.11
CA GLN A 9 -5.29 22.82 20.21
C GLN A 9 -6.44 21.86 19.88
N PRO A 10 -6.63 21.52 18.60
CA PRO A 10 -7.70 20.60 18.22
C PRO A 10 -7.54 19.26 18.92
N PRO A 11 -8.66 18.59 19.26
CA PRO A 11 -8.60 17.31 19.97
C PRO A 11 -7.80 16.28 19.17
N ASN A 12 -6.84 15.62 19.82
CA ASN A 12 -5.99 14.65 19.17
C ASN A 12 -6.71 13.30 18.98
N GLY A 13 -6.73 12.82 17.73
CA GLY A 13 -7.31 11.54 17.36
C GLY A 13 -8.83 11.57 17.15
N PHE A 14 -9.30 10.62 16.35
CA PHE A 14 -10.70 10.52 15.94
C PHE A 14 -11.70 10.52 17.11
N TRP A 15 -11.43 9.76 18.17
CA TRP A 15 -12.38 9.58 19.29
C TRP A 15 -12.63 10.87 20.05
N ALA A 16 -11.58 11.64 20.34
CA ALA A 16 -11.70 12.93 21.01
C ALA A 16 -12.46 13.95 20.12
N GLN A 17 -12.20 13.93 18.82
CA GLN A 17 -12.86 14.78 17.84
C GLN A 17 -14.35 14.41 17.70
N ALA A 18 -14.69 13.12 17.65
CA ALA A 18 -16.06 12.65 17.56
C ALA A 18 -16.88 12.99 18.83
N GLY A 19 -16.21 13.04 19.99
CA GLY A 19 -16.82 13.53 21.23
C GLY A 19 -17.07 15.04 21.22
N ALA A 20 -16.17 15.82 20.61
CA ALA A 20 -16.28 17.27 20.54
C ALA A 20 -17.30 17.75 19.47
N ASP A 21 -17.35 17.07 18.32
CA ASP A 21 -18.27 17.39 17.22
C ASP A 21 -18.84 16.10 16.60
N PRO A 22 -19.86 15.50 17.23
CA PRO A 22 -20.45 14.25 16.74
C PRO A 22 -21.25 14.42 15.44
N GLY A 23 -21.66 15.63 15.09
CA GLY A 23 -22.43 15.93 13.88
C GLY A 23 -21.56 16.03 12.61
N ARG A 24 -20.26 16.21 12.74
CA ARG A 24 -19.35 16.40 11.62
C ARG A 24 -19.34 15.17 10.69
N THR A 25 -19.47 15.39 9.38
CA THR A 25 -19.26 14.33 8.39
C THR A 25 -17.80 13.90 8.39
N VAL A 26 -17.57 12.59 8.51
CA VAL A 26 -16.22 12.00 8.53
C VAL A 26 -16.00 10.99 7.42
N LEU A 27 -17.08 10.58 6.74
CA LEU A 27 -17.02 9.54 5.72
C LEU A 27 -18.15 9.72 4.71
N ILE A 28 -17.82 9.57 3.44
CA ILE A 28 -18.75 9.33 2.34
C ILE A 28 -18.50 7.90 1.87
N THR A 29 -19.53 7.05 1.92
CA THR A 29 -19.42 5.65 1.49
C THR A 29 -19.37 5.53 -0.03
N PRO A 30 -19.02 4.35 -0.59
CA PRO A 30 -19.08 4.13 -2.04
C PRO A 30 -20.48 4.34 -2.64
N GLU A 31 -21.53 4.17 -1.83
CA GLU A 31 -22.94 4.40 -2.23
C GLU A 31 -23.35 5.88 -2.09
N GLY A 32 -22.45 6.77 -1.66
CA GLY A 32 -22.69 8.19 -1.47
C GLY A 32 -23.35 8.54 -0.11
N GLU A 33 -23.47 7.60 0.83
CA GLU A 33 -24.03 7.89 2.16
C GLU A 33 -23.01 8.65 3.02
N ALA A 34 -23.44 9.78 3.60
CA ALA A 34 -22.65 10.53 4.55
C ALA A 34 -22.78 9.97 5.98
N TRP A 35 -21.66 9.70 6.62
CA TRP A 35 -21.58 9.24 8.01
C TRP A 35 -21.03 10.33 8.92
N SER A 36 -21.73 10.56 10.03
CA SER A 36 -21.26 11.47 11.05
C SER A 36 -20.22 10.82 11.97
N ALA A 37 -19.37 11.66 12.58
CA ALA A 37 -18.38 11.25 13.56
C ALA A 37 -19.03 10.49 14.74
N GLY A 38 -20.16 10.98 15.24
CA GLY A 38 -20.89 10.35 16.34
C GLY A 38 -21.44 8.97 15.99
N ARG A 39 -21.99 8.79 14.75
CA ARG A 39 -22.49 7.50 14.29
C ARG A 39 -21.35 6.47 14.20
N LEU A 40 -20.26 6.84 13.51
CA LEU A 40 -19.10 5.96 13.38
C LEU A 40 -18.48 5.62 14.76
N HIS A 41 -18.35 6.62 15.64
CA HIS A 41 -17.81 6.41 16.98
C HIS A 41 -18.67 5.46 17.82
N ALA A 42 -20.00 5.57 17.74
CA ALA A 42 -20.91 4.65 18.45
C ALA A 42 -20.73 3.21 17.95
N ASP A 43 -20.63 3.00 16.63
CA ASP A 43 -20.43 1.65 16.07
C ASP A 43 -19.05 1.08 16.38
N VAL A 44 -18.01 1.92 16.39
CA VAL A 44 -16.66 1.56 16.87
C VAL A 44 -16.71 1.06 18.32
N ASN A 45 -17.43 1.76 19.21
CA ASN A 45 -17.57 1.36 20.61
C ASN A 45 -18.36 0.06 20.76
N ARG A 46 -19.48 -0.09 20.02
CA ARG A 46 -20.26 -1.33 19.99
C ARG A 46 -19.41 -2.52 19.56
N LEU A 47 -18.60 -2.35 18.50
CA LEU A 47 -17.71 -3.41 18.01
C LEU A 47 -16.66 -3.80 19.05
N VAL A 48 -16.07 -2.85 19.79
CA VAL A 48 -15.16 -3.17 20.90
C VAL A 48 -15.85 -4.04 21.94
N HIS A 49 -17.05 -3.65 22.36
CA HIS A 49 -17.82 -4.43 23.35
C HIS A 49 -18.21 -5.81 22.81
N GLY A 50 -18.55 -5.91 21.51
CA GLY A 50 -18.87 -7.17 20.86
C GLY A 50 -17.67 -8.11 20.77
N LEU A 51 -16.50 -7.61 20.34
CA LEU A 51 -15.27 -8.40 20.26
C LEU A 51 -14.83 -8.90 21.65
N ARG A 52 -14.97 -8.07 22.69
CA ARG A 52 -14.72 -8.51 24.08
C ARG A 52 -15.70 -9.59 24.53
N ALA A 53 -16.98 -9.46 24.19
CA ALA A 53 -17.97 -10.49 24.49
C ALA A 53 -17.72 -11.78 23.70
N ALA A 54 -17.05 -11.69 22.54
CA ALA A 54 -16.55 -12.85 21.78
C ALA A 54 -15.22 -13.40 22.34
N GLY A 55 -14.71 -12.87 23.47
CA GLY A 55 -13.55 -13.38 24.20
C GLY A 55 -12.22 -12.76 23.80
N LEU A 56 -12.19 -11.61 23.11
CA LEU A 56 -10.95 -10.91 22.83
C LEU A 56 -10.50 -10.05 24.03
N GLU A 57 -9.24 -10.18 24.35
CA GLU A 57 -8.53 -9.39 25.35
C GLU A 57 -7.45 -8.52 24.69
N ARG A 58 -6.90 -7.59 25.47
CA ARG A 58 -5.76 -6.76 25.01
C ARG A 58 -4.60 -7.64 24.50
N GLY A 59 -4.11 -7.33 23.31
CA GLY A 59 -3.04 -8.08 22.64
C GLY A 59 -3.54 -9.21 21.74
N ASP A 60 -4.84 -9.50 21.76
CA ASP A 60 -5.44 -10.46 20.85
C ASP A 60 -5.59 -9.92 19.44
N VAL A 61 -5.75 -10.84 18.52
CA VAL A 61 -5.82 -10.59 17.08
C VAL A 61 -7.20 -10.92 16.56
N PHE A 62 -7.72 -10.08 15.67
CA PHE A 62 -8.82 -10.44 14.78
C PHE A 62 -8.49 -10.06 13.34
N ALA A 63 -9.02 -10.85 12.40
CA ALA A 63 -8.80 -10.67 10.98
C ALA A 63 -10.05 -10.17 10.28
N VAL A 64 -9.86 -9.40 9.20
CA VAL A 64 -10.96 -8.91 8.37
C VAL A 64 -10.72 -9.19 6.89
N VAL A 65 -11.75 -9.72 6.19
CA VAL A 65 -11.81 -9.92 4.74
C VAL A 65 -12.96 -9.07 4.22
N LEU A 66 -12.74 -7.76 4.13
CA LEU A 66 -13.76 -6.75 3.85
C LEU A 66 -13.40 -5.90 2.62
N PRO A 67 -14.38 -5.38 1.87
CA PRO A 67 -14.16 -4.33 0.88
C PRO A 67 -13.89 -2.98 1.57
N ASN A 68 -13.64 -1.95 0.77
CA ASN A 68 -13.67 -0.58 1.28
C ASN A 68 -15.09 -0.25 1.77
N GLY A 69 -15.21 0.15 3.02
CA GLY A 69 -16.51 0.42 3.62
C GLY A 69 -16.42 0.84 5.08
N VAL A 70 -17.57 1.11 5.64
CA VAL A 70 -17.71 1.54 7.04
C VAL A 70 -17.22 0.47 8.00
N GLU A 71 -17.51 -0.79 7.73
CA GLU A 71 -17.15 -1.93 8.58
C GLU A 71 -15.64 -2.08 8.70
N PHE A 72 -14.90 -1.81 7.61
CA PHE A 72 -13.44 -1.84 7.63
C PHE A 72 -12.86 -0.75 8.55
N LEU A 73 -13.35 0.48 8.41
CA LEU A 73 -12.93 1.60 9.24
C LEU A 73 -13.36 1.45 10.70
N THR A 74 -14.55 0.90 10.93
CA THR A 74 -15.05 0.54 12.27
C THR A 74 -14.12 -0.48 12.93
N ALA A 75 -13.71 -1.52 12.20
CA ALA A 75 -12.75 -2.52 12.69
C ALA A 75 -11.38 -1.91 13.00
N TYR A 76 -10.87 -1.05 12.11
CA TYR A 76 -9.60 -0.34 12.32
C TYR A 76 -9.61 0.53 13.57
N LEU A 77 -10.64 1.35 13.74
CA LEU A 77 -10.78 2.23 14.89
C LEU A 77 -11.04 1.44 16.18
N ALA A 78 -11.83 0.36 16.12
CA ALA A 78 -12.07 -0.51 17.27
C ALA A 78 -10.78 -1.19 17.75
N ALA A 79 -9.99 -1.75 16.84
CA ALA A 79 -8.69 -2.32 17.18
C ALA A 79 -7.78 -1.27 17.82
N SER A 80 -7.72 -0.09 17.19
CA SER A 80 -6.83 1.00 17.62
C SER A 80 -7.17 1.56 19.01
N GLN A 81 -8.43 1.48 19.48
CA GLN A 81 -8.76 1.99 20.82
C GLN A 81 -8.80 0.92 21.91
N ALA A 82 -8.82 -0.37 21.55
CA ALA A 82 -9.02 -1.45 22.54
C ALA A 82 -7.78 -2.31 22.79
N GLY A 83 -6.64 -1.94 22.21
CA GLY A 83 -5.39 -2.68 22.34
C GLY A 83 -5.38 -4.01 21.59
N PHE A 84 -6.21 -4.15 20.56
CA PHE A 84 -6.22 -5.33 19.70
C PHE A 84 -5.23 -5.18 18.54
N TYR A 85 -4.89 -6.30 17.92
CA TYR A 85 -4.26 -6.31 16.60
C TYR A 85 -5.31 -6.58 15.53
N LEU A 86 -5.44 -5.66 14.56
CA LEU A 86 -6.20 -5.88 13.34
C LEU A 86 -5.30 -6.51 12.29
N VAL A 87 -5.74 -7.62 11.69
CA VAL A 87 -5.13 -8.19 10.49
C VAL A 87 -6.02 -7.92 9.28
N PRO A 88 -5.70 -6.89 8.47
CA PRO A 88 -6.39 -6.66 7.21
C PRO A 88 -5.92 -7.70 6.19
N VAL A 89 -6.84 -8.51 5.68
CA VAL A 89 -6.53 -9.58 4.72
C VAL A 89 -6.92 -9.12 3.32
N ASN A 90 -6.02 -9.32 2.38
CA ASN A 90 -6.30 -9.09 0.97
C ASN A 90 -7.44 -10.04 0.51
N HIS A 91 -8.58 -9.48 0.18
CA HIS A 91 -9.78 -10.22 -0.21
C HIS A 91 -9.72 -10.88 -1.61
N HIS A 92 -8.62 -10.65 -2.36
CA HIS A 92 -8.34 -11.36 -3.62
C HIS A 92 -7.55 -12.66 -3.42
N LEU A 93 -7.14 -12.96 -2.18
CA LEU A 93 -6.50 -14.24 -1.85
C LEU A 93 -7.53 -15.37 -1.88
N VAL A 94 -7.06 -16.57 -2.19
CA VAL A 94 -7.87 -17.79 -2.12
C VAL A 94 -7.94 -18.34 -0.70
N GLY A 95 -8.91 -19.22 -0.43
CA GLY A 95 -9.15 -19.78 0.90
C GLY A 95 -7.91 -20.24 1.67
N PRO A 96 -7.03 -21.10 1.10
CA PRO A 96 -5.82 -21.55 1.77
C PRO A 96 -4.82 -20.44 2.13
N GLU A 97 -4.72 -19.40 1.31
CA GLU A 97 -3.84 -18.25 1.60
C GLU A 97 -4.38 -17.43 2.77
N ILE A 98 -5.71 -17.23 2.81
CA ILE A 98 -6.39 -16.55 3.92
C ILE A 98 -6.29 -17.39 5.19
N ALA A 99 -6.50 -18.72 5.10
CA ALA A 99 -6.39 -19.65 6.22
C ALA A 99 -5.00 -19.59 6.87
N TRP A 100 -3.96 -19.55 6.05
CA TRP A 100 -2.59 -19.34 6.53
C TRP A 100 -2.44 -18.07 7.37
N ILE A 101 -2.96 -16.93 6.88
CA ILE A 101 -2.88 -15.66 7.60
C ILE A 101 -3.66 -15.71 8.91
N VAL A 102 -4.87 -16.26 8.91
CA VAL A 102 -5.71 -16.41 10.10
C VAL A 102 -5.01 -17.27 11.16
N SER A 103 -4.47 -18.43 10.76
CA SER A 103 -3.79 -19.35 11.67
C SER A 103 -2.45 -18.81 12.16
N ASP A 104 -1.62 -18.23 11.27
CA ASP A 104 -0.30 -17.70 11.63
C ASP A 104 -0.42 -16.49 12.56
N SER A 105 -1.37 -15.59 12.29
CA SER A 105 -1.62 -14.41 13.15
C SER A 105 -2.19 -14.77 14.52
N GLY A 106 -2.80 -15.95 14.65
CA GLY A 106 -3.54 -16.36 15.83
C GLY A 106 -4.84 -15.57 16.00
N ALA A 107 -5.48 -15.19 14.89
CA ALA A 107 -6.74 -14.46 14.93
C ALA A 107 -7.83 -15.27 15.63
N LYS A 108 -8.41 -14.71 16.68
CA LYS A 108 -9.51 -15.31 17.46
C LYS A 108 -10.88 -15.09 16.81
N VAL A 109 -11.02 -14.08 15.97
CA VAL A 109 -12.24 -13.72 15.25
C VAL A 109 -11.89 -13.42 13.82
N LEU A 110 -12.76 -13.85 12.89
CA LEU A 110 -12.75 -13.49 11.49
C LEU A 110 -14.04 -12.76 11.14
N ILE A 111 -13.92 -11.56 10.58
CA ILE A 111 -15.04 -10.79 10.03
C ILE A 111 -14.90 -10.78 8.51
N ALA A 112 -15.89 -11.28 7.79
CA ALA A 112 -15.88 -11.36 6.34
C ALA A 112 -17.03 -10.59 5.72
N HIS A 113 -17.02 -10.40 4.41
CA HIS A 113 -18.11 -9.83 3.64
C HIS A 113 -18.65 -10.87 2.67
N GLU A 114 -19.96 -10.89 2.40
CA GLU A 114 -20.63 -11.86 1.51
C GLU A 114 -20.03 -11.89 0.09
N ARG A 115 -19.48 -10.80 -0.39
CA ARG A 115 -18.77 -10.73 -1.67
C ARG A 115 -17.59 -11.71 -1.78
N PHE A 116 -17.07 -12.17 -0.65
CA PHE A 116 -15.90 -13.06 -0.54
C PHE A 116 -16.25 -14.37 0.19
N ALA A 117 -17.53 -14.76 0.17
CA ALA A 117 -18.08 -15.85 0.95
C ALA A 117 -17.32 -17.17 0.78
N ASP A 118 -17.05 -17.59 -0.47
CA ASP A 118 -16.41 -18.88 -0.76
C ASP A 118 -14.99 -18.93 -0.18
N ALA A 119 -14.18 -17.89 -0.42
CA ALA A 119 -12.82 -17.83 0.10
C ALA A 119 -12.78 -17.72 1.63
N ALA A 120 -13.70 -16.94 2.22
CA ALA A 120 -13.79 -16.76 3.67
C ALA A 120 -14.25 -18.05 4.38
N THR A 121 -15.23 -18.77 3.80
CA THR A 121 -15.71 -20.05 4.35
C THR A 121 -14.59 -21.12 4.31
N ALA A 122 -13.97 -21.29 3.14
CA ALA A 122 -12.85 -22.23 3.00
C ALA A 122 -11.70 -21.88 3.96
N ALA A 123 -11.39 -20.61 4.12
CA ALA A 123 -10.35 -20.16 5.03
C ALA A 123 -10.67 -20.43 6.50
N ALA A 124 -11.90 -20.16 6.91
CA ALA A 124 -12.34 -20.36 8.29
C ALA A 124 -12.38 -21.86 8.66
N ASP A 125 -12.76 -22.71 7.71
CA ASP A 125 -12.78 -24.17 7.90
C ASP A 125 -11.35 -24.75 7.96
N GLU A 126 -10.46 -24.38 7.04
CA GLU A 126 -9.06 -24.83 7.02
C GLU A 126 -8.26 -24.32 8.24
N ALA A 127 -8.57 -23.10 8.71
CA ALA A 127 -7.98 -22.54 9.94
C ALA A 127 -8.62 -23.10 11.22
N GLU A 128 -9.59 -24.02 11.12
CA GLU A 128 -10.33 -24.60 12.25
C GLU A 128 -10.95 -23.54 13.19
N LEU A 129 -11.33 -22.38 12.63
CA LEU A 129 -11.90 -21.30 13.43
C LEU A 129 -13.30 -21.70 13.91
N PRO A 130 -13.62 -21.62 15.21
CA PRO A 130 -14.94 -21.98 15.73
C PRO A 130 -16.06 -21.17 15.07
N ALA A 131 -17.24 -21.76 14.84
CA ALA A 131 -18.40 -21.07 14.25
C ALA A 131 -18.81 -19.81 15.06
N GLY A 132 -18.63 -19.84 16.39
CA GLY A 132 -18.88 -18.69 17.26
C GLY A 132 -17.91 -17.50 17.08
N ALA A 133 -16.82 -17.72 16.34
CA ALA A 133 -15.77 -16.72 16.07
C ALA A 133 -15.81 -16.18 14.63
N ARG A 134 -16.80 -16.57 13.84
CA ARG A 134 -16.97 -16.20 12.43
C ARG A 134 -18.14 -15.22 12.29
N TYR A 135 -17.91 -14.03 11.75
CA TYR A 135 -18.95 -13.01 11.55
C TYR A 135 -18.93 -12.49 10.12
N ALA A 136 -20.08 -12.12 9.58
CA ALA A 136 -20.20 -11.64 8.22
C ALA A 136 -21.09 -10.41 8.07
N VAL A 137 -20.65 -9.49 7.24
CA VAL A 137 -21.48 -8.46 6.62
C VAL A 137 -22.17 -9.09 5.43
N GLY A 138 -23.52 -9.08 5.43
CA GLY A 138 -24.33 -9.88 4.51
C GLY A 138 -24.39 -11.35 4.96
N THR A 139 -24.62 -12.27 4.02
CA THR A 139 -24.82 -13.69 4.29
C THR A 139 -23.66 -14.54 3.83
N VAL A 140 -22.95 -15.19 4.76
CA VAL A 140 -21.86 -16.14 4.48
C VAL A 140 -22.17 -17.47 5.18
N PRO A 141 -22.12 -18.62 4.47
CA PRO A 141 -22.37 -19.92 5.07
C PRO A 141 -21.44 -20.21 6.26
N GLY A 142 -22.01 -20.61 7.40
CA GLY A 142 -21.23 -20.92 8.61
C GLY A 142 -20.75 -19.71 9.41
N PHE A 143 -21.16 -18.50 9.03
CA PHE A 143 -20.86 -17.27 9.74
C PHE A 143 -22.11 -16.71 10.41
N ARG A 144 -21.92 -16.08 11.56
CA ARG A 144 -22.94 -15.30 12.26
C ARG A 144 -23.07 -13.91 11.61
N PRO A 145 -24.23 -13.26 11.69
CA PRO A 145 -24.35 -11.88 11.24
C PRO A 145 -23.35 -10.95 11.95
N TYR A 146 -22.76 -10.01 11.22
CA TYR A 146 -21.91 -8.96 11.78
C TYR A 146 -22.65 -8.15 12.86
N GLY A 147 -23.97 -7.96 12.68
CA GLY A 147 -24.85 -7.31 13.66
C GLY A 147 -24.77 -7.91 15.06
N ASP A 148 -24.51 -9.22 15.21
CA ASP A 148 -24.37 -9.87 16.53
C ASP A 148 -23.21 -9.28 17.37
N LEU A 149 -22.22 -8.66 16.72
CA LEU A 149 -21.17 -7.93 17.40
C LEU A 149 -21.59 -6.53 17.86
N LEU A 150 -22.62 -5.95 17.23
CA LEU A 150 -23.04 -4.56 17.46
C LEU A 150 -24.36 -4.48 18.25
N ASP A 151 -25.33 -5.34 17.95
CA ASP A 151 -26.68 -5.25 18.44
C ASP A 151 -26.75 -5.48 19.95
N GLY A 152 -27.48 -4.58 20.62
CA GLY A 152 -27.59 -4.60 22.08
C GLY A 152 -26.31 -4.22 22.83
N ARG A 153 -25.24 -3.85 22.13
CA ARG A 153 -24.01 -3.39 22.74
C ARG A 153 -24.05 -1.88 23.01
N PRO A 154 -23.44 -1.40 24.12
CA PRO A 154 -23.41 0.02 24.40
C PRO A 154 -22.53 0.77 23.39
N GLY A 155 -23.04 1.91 22.88
CA GLY A 155 -22.25 2.83 22.05
C GLY A 155 -21.33 3.76 22.87
N THR A 156 -21.20 3.52 24.18
CA THR A 156 -20.37 4.32 25.07
C THR A 156 -18.90 3.91 25.00
N VAL A 157 -18.02 4.88 25.22
CA VAL A 157 -16.57 4.67 25.21
C VAL A 157 -16.17 3.61 26.25
N PRO A 158 -15.40 2.59 25.85
CA PRO A 158 -14.90 1.59 26.79
C PRO A 158 -13.99 2.20 27.86
N ALA A 159 -14.11 1.74 29.12
CA ALA A 159 -13.39 2.33 30.25
C ALA A 159 -11.87 2.07 30.23
N ASP A 160 -11.44 0.93 29.68
CA ASP A 160 -10.07 0.41 29.69
C ASP A 160 -9.40 0.51 28.30
N ARG A 161 -9.47 1.68 27.68
CA ARG A 161 -8.88 1.93 26.36
C ARG A 161 -7.36 1.89 26.41
N THR A 162 -6.78 1.34 25.37
CA THR A 162 -5.34 1.39 25.11
C THR A 162 -5.09 1.26 23.62
N LEU A 163 -4.01 1.89 23.13
CA LEU A 163 -3.70 1.87 21.69
C LEU A 163 -3.39 0.45 21.23
N GLY A 164 -4.11 0.01 20.19
CA GLY A 164 -3.85 -1.20 19.40
C GLY A 164 -3.10 -0.90 18.11
N TRP A 165 -2.79 -1.94 17.35
CA TRP A 165 -2.06 -1.81 16.09
C TRP A 165 -2.66 -2.62 14.95
N VAL A 166 -2.28 -2.25 13.74
CA VAL A 166 -2.47 -3.07 12.54
C VAL A 166 -1.28 -4.01 12.39
N MET A 167 -1.55 -5.30 12.20
CA MET A 167 -0.57 -6.33 11.90
C MET A 167 -0.69 -6.69 10.42
N ASN A 168 0.08 -6.00 9.59
CA ASN A 168 0.05 -6.20 8.15
C ASN A 168 0.80 -7.47 7.75
N TYR A 169 0.23 -8.23 6.81
CA TYR A 169 0.89 -9.34 6.15
C TYR A 169 1.43 -8.91 4.80
N THR A 170 2.75 -9.05 4.61
CA THR A 170 3.43 -8.72 3.36
C THR A 170 3.82 -9.99 2.62
N SER A 171 3.77 -9.95 1.27
CA SER A 171 4.26 -11.05 0.45
C SER A 171 5.76 -11.23 0.70
N GLY A 172 6.10 -12.25 1.48
CA GLY A 172 7.50 -12.59 1.74
C GLY A 172 8.23 -13.03 0.46
N THR A 173 9.54 -12.78 0.39
CA THR A 173 10.42 -13.26 -0.68
C THR A 173 10.47 -14.79 -0.79
N THR A 174 9.99 -15.51 0.23
CA THR A 174 10.05 -16.98 0.37
C THR A 174 8.72 -17.70 0.15
N GLY A 175 7.69 -17.04 -0.40
CA GLY A 175 6.43 -17.66 -0.82
C GLY A 175 5.24 -17.44 0.11
N ARG A 176 5.35 -17.54 1.44
CA ARG A 176 4.22 -17.29 2.35
C ARG A 176 4.25 -15.89 2.92
N PRO A 177 3.09 -15.20 3.02
CA PRO A 177 2.99 -13.88 3.65
C PRO A 177 3.46 -13.92 5.11
N ARG A 178 4.06 -12.82 5.58
CA ARG A 178 4.55 -12.67 6.96
C ARG A 178 3.96 -11.45 7.62
N GLY A 179 3.56 -11.63 8.89
CA GLY A 179 3.03 -10.55 9.72
C GLY A 179 4.14 -9.64 10.24
N ILE A 180 3.90 -8.34 10.17
CA ILE A 180 4.75 -7.32 10.79
C ILE A 180 4.09 -6.92 12.10
N ARG A 181 4.70 -7.26 13.21
CA ARG A 181 4.17 -6.99 14.55
C ARG A 181 4.96 -5.89 15.24
N ARG A 182 4.24 -4.91 15.80
CA ARG A 182 4.81 -3.84 16.63
C ARG A 182 4.35 -4.03 18.06
N PRO A 183 5.19 -3.74 19.08
CA PRO A 183 4.77 -3.76 20.47
C PRO A 183 3.64 -2.77 20.73
N LEU A 184 2.64 -3.17 21.51
CA LEU A 184 1.60 -2.25 21.97
C LEU A 184 2.20 -1.23 22.94
N PRO A 185 1.99 0.09 22.73
CA PRO A 185 2.67 1.12 23.50
C PRO A 185 2.17 1.25 24.94
N GLY A 186 1.01 0.68 25.26
CA GLY A 186 0.43 0.74 26.60
C GLY A 186 -0.08 2.12 27.00
N LYS A 187 -0.35 2.99 26.03
CA LYS A 187 -0.84 4.36 26.18
C LYS A 187 -2.26 4.48 25.63
N LEU A 188 -2.97 5.52 26.01
CA LEU A 188 -4.22 5.88 25.36
C LEU A 188 -3.98 6.29 23.90
N PRO A 189 -4.96 6.08 23.00
CA PRO A 189 -4.82 6.53 21.60
C PRO A 189 -4.52 8.02 21.48
N GLU A 190 -5.13 8.86 22.31
CA GLU A 190 -4.99 10.31 22.31
C GLU A 190 -3.59 10.79 22.79
N GLU A 191 -2.83 9.95 23.49
CA GLU A 191 -1.46 10.21 23.87
C GLU A 191 -0.44 9.95 22.74
N THR A 192 -0.93 9.42 21.61
CA THR A 192 -0.12 9.12 20.42
C THR A 192 -0.63 9.94 19.25
N TYR A 193 0.26 10.71 18.62
CA TYR A 193 -0.13 11.50 17.45
C TYR A 193 -0.23 10.61 16.20
N LEU A 194 -1.37 9.90 16.05
CA LEU A 194 -1.61 8.92 14.99
C LEU A 194 -1.65 9.53 13.58
N GLY A 195 -1.98 10.82 13.46
CA GLY A 195 -1.98 11.55 12.19
C GLY A 195 -0.63 12.15 11.78
N GLY A 196 0.39 12.04 12.62
CA GLY A 196 1.70 12.70 12.43
C GLY A 196 2.41 12.35 11.14
N PHE A 197 2.15 11.18 10.60
CA PHE A 197 2.68 10.74 9.30
C PHE A 197 2.33 11.72 8.16
N LEU A 198 1.10 12.25 8.13
CA LEU A 198 0.68 13.18 7.08
C LEU A 198 1.41 14.54 7.14
N GLY A 199 1.96 14.87 8.29
CA GLY A 199 2.82 16.06 8.45
C GLY A 199 4.10 16.03 7.61
N ILE A 200 4.57 14.85 7.19
CA ILE A 200 5.71 14.69 6.27
C ILE A 200 5.40 15.37 4.92
N PHE A 201 4.13 15.30 4.49
CA PHE A 201 3.63 15.90 3.26
C PHE A 201 3.09 17.32 3.44
N GLY A 202 3.28 17.93 4.62
CA GLY A 202 2.77 19.27 4.90
C GLY A 202 1.27 19.33 5.23
N ILE A 203 0.59 18.20 5.29
CA ILE A 203 -0.84 18.08 5.61
C ILE A 203 -1.04 18.25 7.11
N ARG A 204 -1.91 19.16 7.52
CA ARG A 204 -2.10 19.59 8.91
C ARG A 204 -3.50 19.24 9.44
N PRO A 205 -3.66 19.10 10.77
CA PRO A 205 -4.98 18.88 11.35
C PRO A 205 -5.97 20.02 11.01
N PHE A 206 -7.19 19.65 10.65
CA PHE A 206 -8.31 20.56 10.41
C PHE A 206 -8.05 21.68 9.40
N ASP A 207 -7.19 21.46 8.42
CA ASP A 207 -6.84 22.44 7.37
C ASP A 207 -7.80 22.43 6.16
N GLY A 208 -8.96 21.78 6.31
CA GLY A 208 -10.01 21.71 5.30
C GLY A 208 -9.73 20.69 4.19
N ASN A 209 -8.79 19.78 4.39
CA ASN A 209 -8.51 18.71 3.44
C ASN A 209 -9.58 17.60 3.49
N VAL A 210 -9.80 16.96 2.32
CA VAL A 210 -10.66 15.79 2.11
C VAL A 210 -9.82 14.67 1.47
N HIS A 211 -9.82 13.48 2.07
CA HIS A 211 -9.03 12.35 1.60
C HIS A 211 -9.83 11.41 0.71
N LEU A 212 -9.40 11.20 -0.53
CA LEU A 212 -9.97 10.17 -1.40
C LEU A 212 -9.24 8.83 -1.20
N VAL A 213 -9.97 7.81 -0.77
CA VAL A 213 -9.50 6.43 -0.65
C VAL A 213 -9.80 5.71 -1.96
N CYS A 214 -8.84 5.69 -2.86
CA CYS A 214 -8.99 5.14 -4.21
C CYS A 214 -8.40 3.72 -4.38
N SER A 215 -7.85 3.14 -3.33
CA SER A 215 -7.25 1.80 -3.33
C SER A 215 -7.75 0.99 -2.14
N PRO A 216 -7.60 -0.36 -2.12
CA PRO A 216 -8.15 -1.18 -1.06
C PRO A 216 -7.51 -0.91 0.31
N LEU A 217 -8.34 -0.75 1.34
CA LEU A 217 -7.93 -0.47 2.72
C LEU A 217 -7.09 -1.59 3.37
N TYR A 218 -7.10 -2.81 2.84
CA TYR A 218 -6.24 -3.87 3.37
C TYR A 218 -4.74 -3.62 3.10
N HIS A 219 -4.39 -2.71 2.19
CA HIS A 219 -2.99 -2.32 1.99
C HIS A 219 -2.48 -1.38 3.08
N THR A 220 -1.28 -1.65 3.56
CA THR A 220 -0.64 -0.88 4.64
C THR A 220 -0.67 0.61 4.40
N ALA A 221 -0.24 1.06 3.22
CA ALA A 221 -0.19 2.49 2.89
C ALA A 221 -1.59 3.11 2.86
N VAL A 222 -2.54 2.49 2.16
CA VAL A 222 -3.90 3.01 2.02
C VAL A 222 -4.57 3.18 3.37
N LEU A 223 -4.49 2.15 4.24
CA LEU A 223 -5.06 2.21 5.59
C LEU A 223 -4.34 3.25 6.46
N GLN A 224 -3.02 3.40 6.30
CA GLN A 224 -2.25 4.38 7.05
C GLN A 224 -2.63 5.81 6.66
N PHE A 225 -2.78 6.11 5.35
CA PHE A 225 -3.23 7.42 4.88
C PHE A 225 -4.67 7.71 5.32
N ALA A 226 -5.60 6.77 5.12
CA ALA A 226 -7.00 6.93 5.52
C ALA A 226 -7.16 7.09 7.03
N GLY A 227 -6.51 6.23 7.82
CA GLY A 227 -6.54 6.30 9.28
C GLY A 227 -5.94 7.60 9.81
N ALA A 228 -4.78 8.01 9.28
CA ALA A 228 -4.15 9.27 9.65
C ALA A 228 -5.04 10.48 9.33
N ALA A 229 -5.70 10.49 8.15
CA ALA A 229 -6.65 11.54 7.76
C ALA A 229 -7.80 11.66 8.76
N LEU A 230 -8.43 10.54 9.17
CA LEU A 230 -9.46 10.55 10.22
C LEU A 230 -8.94 11.11 11.53
N HIS A 231 -7.72 10.71 11.95
CA HIS A 231 -7.14 11.15 13.22
C HIS A 231 -6.77 12.63 13.27
N ILE A 232 -6.59 13.29 12.12
CA ILE A 232 -6.33 14.73 12.03
C ILE A 232 -7.54 15.56 11.58
N GLY A 233 -8.71 14.94 11.48
CA GLY A 233 -9.98 15.62 11.26
C GLY A 233 -10.39 15.78 9.82
N HIS A 234 -9.79 15.05 8.88
CA HIS A 234 -10.18 15.07 7.48
C HIS A 234 -11.24 14.00 7.20
N PRO A 235 -12.34 14.34 6.49
CA PRO A 235 -13.30 13.36 6.02
C PRO A 235 -12.69 12.49 4.92
N LEU A 236 -13.19 11.25 4.83
CA LEU A 236 -12.83 10.30 3.78
C LEU A 236 -13.95 10.22 2.73
N VAL A 237 -13.56 10.11 1.47
CA VAL A 237 -14.43 9.68 0.37
C VAL A 237 -13.93 8.31 -0.07
N LEU A 238 -14.78 7.29 -0.02
CA LEU A 238 -14.39 5.92 -0.34
C LEU A 238 -14.80 5.53 -1.76
N MET A 239 -13.87 4.97 -2.52
CA MET A 239 -14.19 4.17 -3.70
C MET A 239 -14.31 2.69 -3.31
N ASP A 240 -15.33 1.99 -3.82
CA ASP A 240 -15.43 0.53 -3.67
C ASP A 240 -14.35 -0.15 -4.51
N LYS A 241 -14.33 0.18 -5.79
CA LYS A 241 -13.39 -0.33 -6.78
C LYS A 241 -12.85 0.84 -7.60
N TRP A 242 -11.54 0.89 -7.76
CA TRP A 242 -10.94 1.95 -8.52
C TRP A 242 -11.29 1.89 -10.01
N ALA A 243 -11.72 3.01 -10.56
CA ALA A 243 -11.87 3.26 -11.99
C ALA A 243 -11.40 4.70 -12.28
N PRO A 244 -10.70 4.95 -13.41
CA PRO A 244 -10.06 6.25 -13.63
C PRO A 244 -11.07 7.40 -13.73
N GLU A 245 -12.15 7.26 -14.49
CA GLU A 245 -13.17 8.30 -14.64
C GLU A 245 -13.93 8.53 -13.32
N GLU A 246 -14.29 7.48 -12.61
CA GLU A 246 -14.96 7.57 -11.29
C GLU A 246 -14.08 8.31 -10.27
N MET A 247 -12.76 8.13 -10.33
CA MET A 247 -11.84 8.89 -9.49
C MET A 247 -11.92 10.38 -9.79
N LEU A 248 -11.93 10.79 -11.06
CA LEU A 248 -12.04 12.19 -11.45
C LEU A 248 -13.38 12.78 -11.00
N ARG A 249 -14.48 12.04 -11.19
CA ARG A 249 -15.82 12.44 -10.74
C ARG A 249 -15.89 12.70 -9.24
N LEU A 250 -15.33 11.81 -8.43
CA LEU A 250 -15.32 11.97 -6.96
C LEU A 250 -14.41 13.11 -6.50
N ILE A 251 -13.30 13.38 -7.19
CA ILE A 251 -12.45 14.54 -6.91
C ILE A 251 -13.24 15.82 -7.12
N ASP A 252 -13.94 15.95 -8.25
CA ASP A 252 -14.75 17.12 -8.61
C ASP A 252 -15.92 17.27 -7.64
N GLU A 253 -16.76 16.23 -7.47
CA GLU A 253 -17.98 16.28 -6.65
C GLU A 253 -17.71 16.60 -5.17
N HIS A 254 -16.66 16.04 -4.60
CA HIS A 254 -16.36 16.18 -3.17
C HIS A 254 -15.19 17.12 -2.88
N ALA A 255 -14.67 17.80 -3.89
CA ALA A 255 -13.49 18.67 -3.79
C ALA A 255 -12.34 17.99 -3.01
N CYS A 256 -12.04 16.72 -3.39
CA CYS A 256 -10.99 15.96 -2.73
C CYS A 256 -9.64 16.65 -2.89
N THR A 257 -8.86 16.69 -1.81
CA THR A 257 -7.62 17.49 -1.78
C THR A 257 -6.36 16.64 -1.66
N HIS A 258 -6.47 15.42 -1.12
CA HIS A 258 -5.34 14.51 -1.06
C HIS A 258 -5.76 13.05 -1.25
N THR A 259 -4.84 12.27 -1.80
CA THR A 259 -5.05 10.85 -2.06
C THR A 259 -3.72 10.11 -2.07
N HIS A 260 -3.75 8.80 -1.79
CA HIS A 260 -2.64 7.88 -2.01
C HIS A 260 -2.88 7.07 -3.27
N MET A 261 -1.91 7.10 -4.17
CA MET A 261 -1.99 6.46 -5.48
C MET A 261 -0.80 5.54 -5.77
N VAL A 262 -0.91 4.83 -6.88
CA VAL A 262 0.18 4.01 -7.42
C VAL A 262 0.41 4.33 -8.90
N PRO A 263 1.64 4.11 -9.44
CA PRO A 263 1.99 4.50 -10.82
C PRO A 263 1.10 3.92 -11.91
N THR A 264 0.54 2.72 -11.71
CA THR A 264 -0.41 2.12 -12.67
C THR A 264 -1.73 2.91 -12.77
N GLN A 265 -2.16 3.54 -11.68
CA GLN A 265 -3.31 4.44 -11.72
C GLN A 265 -3.00 5.71 -12.52
N PHE A 266 -1.80 6.27 -12.38
CA PHE A 266 -1.34 7.39 -13.21
C PHE A 266 -1.37 7.04 -14.70
N HIS A 267 -0.79 5.88 -15.06
CA HIS A 267 -0.78 5.42 -16.44
C HIS A 267 -2.21 5.32 -17.03
N ARG A 268 -3.13 4.71 -16.29
CA ARG A 268 -4.52 4.56 -16.72
C ARG A 268 -5.30 5.88 -16.76
N LEU A 269 -5.04 6.82 -15.87
CA LEU A 269 -5.60 8.18 -15.93
C LEU A 269 -5.12 8.93 -17.17
N LEU A 270 -3.84 8.86 -17.48
CA LEU A 270 -3.25 9.50 -18.66
C LEU A 270 -3.79 8.91 -19.97
N ALA A 271 -4.16 7.63 -19.98
CA ALA A 271 -4.75 6.94 -21.12
C ALA A 271 -6.21 7.32 -21.43
N LEU A 272 -6.90 8.01 -20.50
CA LEU A 272 -8.26 8.50 -20.75
C LEU A 272 -8.30 9.46 -21.95
N PRO A 273 -9.42 9.46 -22.73
CA PRO A 273 -9.67 10.46 -23.75
C PRO A 273 -9.56 11.89 -23.19
N GLN A 274 -9.06 12.83 -24.00
CA GLN A 274 -8.90 14.21 -23.54
C GLN A 274 -10.24 14.83 -23.13
N GLU A 275 -11.32 14.55 -23.86
CA GLU A 275 -12.67 14.99 -23.52
C GLU A 275 -13.09 14.54 -22.11
N THR A 276 -12.80 13.30 -21.73
CA THR A 276 -13.08 12.79 -20.37
C THR A 276 -12.23 13.52 -19.33
N LYS A 277 -10.94 13.77 -19.61
CA LYS A 277 -10.06 14.51 -18.70
C LYS A 277 -10.51 15.95 -18.48
N ASP A 278 -11.04 16.58 -19.50
CA ASP A 278 -11.50 17.98 -19.48
C ASP A 278 -12.92 18.14 -18.87
N ALA A 279 -13.65 17.02 -18.71
CA ALA A 279 -15.00 17.01 -18.15
C ALA A 279 -15.04 17.24 -16.62
N TYR A 280 -13.92 17.04 -15.92
CA TYR A 280 -13.87 17.08 -14.45
C TYR A 280 -12.84 18.09 -13.94
N ASP A 281 -13.23 18.86 -12.91
CA ASP A 281 -12.32 19.79 -12.22
C ASP A 281 -11.52 19.08 -11.13
N VAL A 282 -10.22 18.91 -11.35
CA VAL A 282 -9.28 18.34 -10.38
C VAL A 282 -8.45 19.39 -9.65
N SER A 283 -8.77 20.66 -9.77
CA SER A 283 -7.99 21.78 -9.21
C SER A 283 -8.01 21.84 -7.69
N SER A 284 -8.95 21.14 -7.05
CA SER A 284 -8.98 20.96 -5.59
C SER A 284 -7.81 20.15 -5.06
N MET A 285 -7.16 19.30 -5.89
CA MET A 285 -6.10 18.39 -5.48
C MET A 285 -4.84 19.16 -5.06
N ARG A 286 -4.41 18.94 -3.82
CA ARG A 286 -3.21 19.54 -3.21
C ARG A 286 -2.07 18.54 -3.03
N HIS A 287 -2.39 17.24 -2.83
CA HIS A 287 -1.43 16.18 -2.57
C HIS A 287 -1.88 14.88 -3.25
N ALA A 288 -1.35 14.60 -4.43
CA ALA A 288 -1.48 13.32 -5.13
C ALA A 288 -0.21 12.49 -4.84
N ILE A 289 -0.23 11.79 -3.70
CA ILE A 289 0.94 11.11 -3.16
C ILE A 289 1.01 9.70 -3.73
N HIS A 290 2.09 9.35 -4.41
CA HIS A 290 2.25 8.01 -4.96
C HIS A 290 3.48 7.28 -4.41
N GLY A 291 3.42 5.94 -4.47
CA GLY A 291 4.51 5.08 -4.04
C GLY A 291 4.22 3.61 -4.38
N ALA A 292 4.81 2.71 -3.63
CA ALA A 292 4.66 1.25 -3.68
C ALA A 292 5.21 0.55 -4.94
N ALA A 293 5.48 1.26 -6.03
CA ALA A 293 6.08 0.74 -7.27
C ALA A 293 6.94 1.82 -7.94
N PRO A 294 7.91 1.45 -8.79
CA PRO A 294 8.63 2.41 -9.63
C PRO A 294 7.68 3.17 -10.55
N CYS A 295 7.84 4.48 -10.62
CA CYS A 295 7.08 5.34 -11.53
C CYS A 295 7.96 5.73 -12.71
N PRO A 296 7.60 5.36 -13.97
CA PRO A 296 8.34 5.80 -15.14
C PRO A 296 8.39 7.33 -15.22
N GLU A 297 9.56 7.89 -15.55
CA GLU A 297 9.74 9.34 -15.55
C GLU A 297 8.77 10.08 -16.47
N HIS A 298 8.47 9.52 -17.64
CA HIS A 298 7.51 10.12 -18.59
C HIS A 298 6.09 10.14 -18.05
N VAL A 299 5.67 9.09 -17.30
CA VAL A 299 4.35 9.02 -16.65
C VAL A 299 4.25 10.08 -15.57
N LYS A 300 5.23 10.16 -14.69
CA LYS A 300 5.22 11.15 -13.60
C LYS A 300 5.27 12.59 -14.14
N ARG A 301 6.08 12.84 -15.18
CA ARG A 301 6.14 14.15 -15.82
C ARG A 301 4.79 14.55 -16.42
N ALA A 302 4.13 13.64 -17.15
CA ALA A 302 2.81 13.89 -17.72
C ALA A 302 1.74 14.16 -16.65
N MET A 303 1.81 13.46 -15.51
CA MET A 303 0.91 13.75 -14.37
C MET A 303 1.19 15.12 -13.75
N ILE A 304 2.46 15.52 -13.60
CA ILE A 304 2.83 16.86 -13.11
C ILE A 304 2.36 17.94 -14.10
N ASP A 305 2.47 17.70 -15.40
CA ASP A 305 2.01 18.62 -16.44
C ASP A 305 0.47 18.79 -16.41
N TRP A 306 -0.28 17.75 -16.05
CA TRP A 306 -1.74 17.77 -15.97
C TRP A 306 -2.26 18.24 -14.59
N TRP A 307 -1.80 17.62 -13.48
CA TRP A 307 -2.32 17.92 -12.13
C TRP A 307 -1.49 18.97 -11.40
N GLY A 308 -0.34 19.38 -11.93
CA GLY A 308 0.53 20.36 -11.33
C GLY A 308 1.45 19.81 -10.25
N ARG A 309 1.90 20.72 -9.37
CA ARG A 309 2.90 20.43 -8.34
C ARG A 309 2.41 19.61 -7.15
N CYS A 310 1.17 19.17 -7.17
CA CYS A 310 0.61 18.30 -6.15
C CYS A 310 1.05 16.83 -6.28
N VAL A 311 1.71 16.44 -7.36
CA VAL A 311 2.16 15.05 -7.61
C VAL A 311 3.46 14.80 -6.84
N GLU A 312 3.36 14.05 -5.75
CA GLU A 312 4.44 13.80 -4.80
C GLU A 312 4.75 12.31 -4.74
N GLU A 313 6.00 11.97 -4.45
CA GLU A 313 6.46 10.59 -4.37
C GLU A 313 7.03 10.27 -3.01
N TYR A 314 6.75 9.06 -2.52
CA TYR A 314 7.45 8.53 -1.37
C TYR A 314 7.93 7.09 -1.62
N TYR A 315 9.02 6.75 -0.99
CA TYR A 315 9.51 5.39 -0.83
C TYR A 315 9.46 5.01 0.64
N ALA A 316 8.85 3.88 0.95
CA ALA A 316 8.78 3.39 2.33
C ALA A 316 8.62 1.88 2.38
N ALA A 317 9.03 1.30 3.50
CA ALA A 317 8.74 -0.10 3.83
C ALA A 317 7.59 -0.19 4.85
N SER A 318 6.83 -1.29 4.81
CA SER A 318 5.81 -1.58 5.84
C SER A 318 6.44 -1.72 7.23
N GLU A 319 7.71 -2.07 7.28
CA GLU A 319 8.55 -2.14 8.47
C GLU A 319 8.80 -0.76 9.09
N GLY A 320 8.78 0.30 8.28
CA GLY A 320 8.97 1.70 8.66
C GLY A 320 10.11 2.37 7.91
N GLY A 321 10.24 3.70 8.11
CA GLY A 321 11.26 4.49 7.42
C GLY A 321 10.95 4.76 5.96
N GLY A 322 11.59 5.78 5.40
CA GLY A 322 11.40 6.09 4.00
C GLY A 322 12.02 7.40 3.55
N ALA A 323 11.77 7.72 2.29
CA ALA A 323 12.11 8.96 1.62
C ALA A 323 10.86 9.63 1.06
N PHE A 324 10.96 10.91 0.78
CA PHE A 324 9.91 11.74 0.20
C PHE A 324 10.50 12.74 -0.78
N ALA A 325 9.84 12.90 -1.93
CA ALA A 325 10.15 13.89 -2.95
C ALA A 325 8.90 14.72 -3.26
N THR A 326 9.01 16.04 -3.16
CA THR A 326 8.04 16.96 -3.75
C THR A 326 8.12 16.93 -5.28
N ALA A 327 7.13 17.50 -5.97
CA ALA A 327 7.21 17.69 -7.41
C ALA A 327 8.42 18.54 -7.82
N GLU A 328 8.76 19.57 -7.03
CA GLU A 328 9.94 20.41 -7.26
C GLU A 328 11.26 19.63 -7.14
N ASP A 329 11.41 18.81 -6.11
CA ASP A 329 12.59 17.97 -5.93
C ASP A 329 12.76 17.02 -7.11
N TRP A 330 11.65 16.38 -7.51
CA TRP A 330 11.66 15.42 -8.60
C TRP A 330 11.97 16.10 -9.95
N LEU A 331 11.42 17.29 -10.21
CA LEU A 331 11.73 18.03 -11.46
C LEU A 331 13.18 18.50 -11.54
N LYS A 332 13.82 18.76 -10.40
CA LYS A 332 15.27 19.08 -10.35
C LYS A 332 16.12 17.82 -10.51
N LYS A 333 15.65 16.69 -10.00
CA LYS A 333 16.36 15.40 -9.97
C LYS A 333 15.43 14.26 -10.41
N PRO A 334 15.12 14.16 -11.71
CA PRO A 334 14.24 13.11 -12.22
C PRO A 334 14.72 11.71 -11.85
N GLY A 335 13.78 10.83 -11.50
CA GLY A 335 14.07 9.47 -11.05
C GLY A 335 14.37 9.31 -9.57
N THR A 336 14.49 10.41 -8.79
CA THR A 336 14.65 10.31 -7.34
C THR A 336 13.32 9.95 -6.65
N VAL A 337 13.42 9.17 -5.56
CA VAL A 337 12.31 8.95 -4.60
C VAL A 337 12.42 9.89 -3.39
N GLY A 338 13.35 10.88 -3.44
CA GLY A 338 13.48 11.96 -2.47
C GLY A 338 14.53 11.73 -1.40
N LYS A 339 14.39 12.46 -0.29
CA LYS A 339 15.28 12.43 0.87
C LYS A 339 14.63 11.72 2.05
N ALA A 340 15.45 11.26 2.99
CA ALA A 340 14.98 10.65 4.22
C ALA A 340 13.92 11.52 4.94
N TRP A 341 12.90 10.89 5.49
CA TRP A 341 11.97 11.57 6.40
C TRP A 341 12.69 12.14 7.62
N PRO A 342 12.16 13.18 8.27
CA PRO A 342 12.79 13.78 9.46
C PRO A 342 13.03 12.79 10.61
N ILE A 343 12.23 11.70 10.67
CA ILE A 343 12.31 10.64 11.68
C ILE A 343 13.01 9.38 11.17
N SER A 344 13.67 9.44 10.02
CA SER A 344 14.29 8.30 9.33
C SER A 344 15.71 8.64 8.91
N GLU A 345 16.55 7.62 8.79
CA GLU A 345 17.88 7.72 8.16
C GLU A 345 17.95 6.68 7.03
N LEU A 346 18.59 7.08 5.92
CA LEU A 346 18.88 6.22 4.79
C LEU A 346 20.37 5.98 4.70
N ALA A 347 20.76 4.76 4.38
CA ALA A 347 22.13 4.41 4.10
C ALA A 347 22.20 3.35 2.99
N VAL A 348 23.28 3.31 2.27
CA VAL A 348 23.57 2.29 1.26
C VAL A 348 24.77 1.49 1.73
N PHE A 349 24.68 0.15 1.65
CA PHE A 349 25.75 -0.74 2.09
C PHE A 349 26.12 -1.71 0.96
N ASP A 350 27.39 -2.11 0.93
CA ASP A 350 27.88 -3.20 0.10
C ASP A 350 27.48 -4.58 0.66
N ASP A 351 27.89 -5.65 -0.01
CA ASP A 351 27.59 -7.02 0.40
C ASP A 351 28.41 -7.46 1.65
N ASP A 352 29.49 -6.76 1.96
CA ASP A 352 30.33 -6.98 3.15
C ASP A 352 29.81 -6.20 4.38
N GLY A 353 28.77 -5.38 4.22
CA GLY A 353 28.16 -4.58 5.28
C GLY A 353 28.89 -3.26 5.55
N ASN A 354 29.71 -2.78 4.64
CA ASN A 354 30.34 -1.47 4.73
C ASN A 354 29.40 -0.41 4.15
N ARG A 355 29.29 0.74 4.82
CA ARG A 355 28.52 1.88 4.31
C ARG A 355 29.22 2.49 3.10
N LEU A 356 28.50 2.63 2.00
CA LEU A 356 28.99 3.20 0.76
C LEU A 356 28.89 4.73 0.77
N PRO A 357 29.85 5.43 0.12
CA PRO A 357 29.77 6.87 -0.08
C PRO A 357 28.69 7.23 -1.12
N PRO A 358 28.31 8.53 -1.20
CA PRO A 358 27.39 9.01 -2.23
C PRO A 358 27.84 8.63 -3.65
N GLY A 359 26.88 8.32 -4.51
CA GLY A 359 27.10 7.93 -5.91
C GLY A 359 27.37 6.44 -6.13
N GLU A 360 27.64 5.68 -5.09
CA GLU A 360 27.88 4.24 -5.21
C GLU A 360 26.59 3.43 -5.02
N LEU A 361 26.44 2.41 -5.88
CA LEU A 361 25.27 1.53 -5.90
C LEU A 361 25.44 0.38 -4.89
N GLY A 362 24.43 0.16 -4.05
CA GLY A 362 24.42 -0.94 -3.10
C GLY A 362 23.00 -1.24 -2.59
N THR A 363 22.92 -2.00 -1.51
CA THR A 363 21.66 -2.31 -0.86
C THR A 363 21.22 -1.14 0.01
N VAL A 364 19.95 -0.71 -0.19
CA VAL A 364 19.35 0.39 0.59
C VAL A 364 18.91 -0.12 1.95
N TYR A 365 19.30 0.60 2.97
CA TYR A 365 18.91 0.36 4.36
C TYR A 365 18.21 1.58 4.95
N LEU A 366 17.22 1.30 5.79
CA LEU A 366 16.40 2.29 6.47
C LEU A 366 16.57 2.15 7.98
N LYS A 367 16.54 3.28 8.68
CA LYS A 367 16.49 3.32 10.13
C LYS A 367 15.39 4.28 10.57
N MET A 368 14.57 3.84 11.52
CA MET A 368 13.59 4.69 12.20
C MET A 368 14.12 5.12 13.55
N ASN A 369 13.98 6.40 13.86
CA ASN A 369 14.38 6.95 15.16
C ASN A 369 13.33 6.66 16.26
N THR A 370 12.16 6.11 15.87
CA THR A 370 11.06 5.80 16.79
C THR A 370 10.46 4.44 16.45
N GLY A 371 10.26 3.63 17.48
CA GLY A 371 9.60 2.33 17.39
C GLY A 371 10.46 1.24 16.75
N GLY A 372 10.16 0.00 17.11
CA GLY A 372 10.74 -1.20 16.51
C GLY A 372 9.66 -2.05 15.87
N PHE A 373 10.07 -2.98 15.02
CA PHE A 373 9.21 -4.04 14.50
C PHE A 373 9.91 -5.39 14.61
N SER A 374 9.13 -6.47 14.54
CA SER A 374 9.63 -7.81 14.33
C SER A 374 8.74 -8.52 13.32
N TYR A 375 9.32 -9.43 12.55
CA TYR A 375 8.52 -10.38 11.80
C TYR A 375 7.91 -11.38 12.75
N HIS A 376 6.60 -11.54 12.69
CA HIS A 376 5.87 -12.45 13.57
C HIS A 376 6.39 -13.88 13.40
N LYS A 377 6.75 -14.52 14.51
CA LYS A 377 7.33 -15.88 14.56
C LYS A 377 8.57 -16.11 13.68
N ASP A 378 9.31 -15.03 13.29
CA ASP A 378 10.52 -15.16 12.47
C ASP A 378 11.64 -14.20 12.93
N GLU A 379 12.24 -14.55 14.08
CA GLU A 379 13.39 -13.81 14.62
C GLU A 379 14.63 -13.89 13.73
N GLY A 380 14.80 -15.04 13.02
CA GLY A 380 15.94 -15.26 12.13
C GLY A 380 15.97 -14.22 11.00
N LYS A 381 14.83 -14.02 10.33
CA LYS A 381 14.71 -13.00 9.28
C LYS A 381 14.82 -11.57 9.85
N THR A 382 14.25 -11.35 11.03
CA THR A 382 14.35 -10.04 11.69
C THR A 382 15.82 -9.64 11.91
N LYS A 383 16.68 -10.60 12.26
CA LYS A 383 18.12 -10.38 12.46
C LYS A 383 18.89 -10.31 11.13
N LYS A 384 18.59 -11.22 10.17
CA LYS A 384 19.31 -11.30 8.89
C LYS A 384 19.23 -10.03 8.05
N ASN A 385 18.11 -9.31 8.14
CA ASN A 385 17.86 -8.09 7.36
C ASN A 385 18.32 -6.81 8.09
N ARG A 386 19.22 -6.91 9.06
CA ARG A 386 19.70 -5.78 9.85
C ARG A 386 21.22 -5.64 9.84
N ILE A 387 21.67 -4.39 9.83
CA ILE A 387 23.04 -3.96 10.15
C ILE A 387 22.90 -2.90 11.25
N GLY A 388 23.23 -3.27 12.48
CA GLY A 388 22.96 -2.40 13.65
C GLY A 388 21.47 -2.05 13.75
N ASP A 389 21.15 -0.76 13.80
CA ASP A 389 19.78 -0.25 13.85
C ASP A 389 19.11 -0.14 12.47
N PHE A 390 19.86 -0.31 11.39
CA PHE A 390 19.35 -0.27 10.04
C PHE A 390 18.73 -1.61 9.63
N PHE A 391 17.68 -1.56 8.82
CA PHE A 391 17.08 -2.74 8.19
C PHE A 391 16.92 -2.53 6.69
N THR A 392 16.87 -3.63 5.94
CA THR A 392 16.64 -3.61 4.51
C THR A 392 15.44 -4.48 4.12
N VAL A 393 14.78 -4.10 3.04
CA VAL A 393 13.77 -4.91 2.33
C VAL A 393 14.29 -5.48 1.03
N GLY A 394 15.59 -5.26 0.74
CA GLY A 394 16.31 -5.83 -0.40
C GLY A 394 16.26 -4.97 -1.66
N ASP A 395 15.96 -3.68 -1.54
CA ASP A 395 16.01 -2.76 -2.67
C ASP A 395 17.46 -2.30 -2.90
N LEU A 396 17.83 -2.13 -4.17
CA LEU A 396 19.11 -1.60 -4.63
C LEU A 396 18.95 -0.13 -5.01
N GLY A 397 19.93 0.70 -4.65
CA GLY A 397 19.89 2.13 -4.95
C GLY A 397 21.19 2.83 -4.59
N LEU A 398 21.21 4.12 -4.80
CA LEU A 398 22.31 5.00 -4.42
C LEU A 398 21.77 6.30 -3.80
N LEU A 399 22.55 6.92 -2.94
CA LEU A 399 22.34 8.27 -2.47
C LEU A 399 23.26 9.21 -3.24
N ASP A 400 22.77 10.37 -3.67
CA ASP A 400 23.66 11.39 -4.21
C ASP A 400 24.30 12.25 -3.09
N GLU A 401 25.19 13.18 -3.47
CA GLU A 401 25.90 14.07 -2.53
C GLU A 401 24.95 14.97 -1.71
N GLU A 402 23.73 15.23 -2.21
CA GLU A 402 22.71 16.02 -1.54
C GLU A 402 21.75 15.17 -0.69
N GLY A 403 21.92 13.82 -0.67
CA GLY A 403 21.13 12.87 0.09
C GLY A 403 19.80 12.44 -0.57
N TYR A 404 19.65 12.68 -1.88
CA TYR A 404 18.54 12.13 -2.65
C TYR A 404 18.77 10.66 -2.96
N LEU A 405 17.74 9.84 -2.73
CA LEU A 405 17.76 8.41 -3.03
C LEU A 405 17.26 8.14 -4.44
N PHE A 406 18.01 7.33 -5.18
CA PHE A 406 17.65 6.80 -6.48
C PHE A 406 17.58 5.28 -6.38
N LEU A 407 16.40 4.73 -6.55
CA LEU A 407 16.20 3.28 -6.58
C LEU A 407 16.54 2.75 -7.99
N ARG A 408 17.07 1.53 -8.03
CA ARG A 408 17.37 0.83 -9.29
C ARG A 408 16.43 -0.35 -9.50
N ASP A 409 16.42 -1.28 -8.55
CA ASP A 409 15.53 -2.45 -8.60
C ASP A 409 15.56 -3.20 -7.26
N ARG A 410 14.88 -4.34 -7.19
CA ARG A 410 15.06 -5.30 -6.10
C ARG A 410 16.21 -6.24 -6.40
N LYS A 411 17.05 -6.50 -5.40
CA LYS A 411 18.18 -7.46 -5.54
C LYS A 411 17.72 -8.83 -6.06
N ILE A 412 16.54 -9.29 -5.64
CA ILE A 412 15.97 -10.59 -6.05
C ILE A 412 15.43 -10.60 -7.50
N ASP A 413 15.11 -9.44 -8.08
CA ASP A 413 14.56 -9.33 -9.43
C ASP A 413 15.64 -9.00 -10.47
N MET A 414 16.85 -8.63 -10.02
CA MET A 414 17.99 -8.36 -10.88
C MET A 414 18.32 -9.56 -11.77
N ILE A 415 18.54 -9.32 -13.04
CA ILE A 415 18.91 -10.34 -14.04
C ILE A 415 20.43 -10.37 -14.17
N ILE A 416 21.02 -11.55 -14.10
CA ILE A 416 22.46 -11.73 -14.28
C ILE A 416 22.70 -12.42 -15.62
N SER A 417 23.04 -11.65 -16.64
CA SER A 417 23.25 -12.14 -18.00
C SER A 417 24.70 -11.94 -18.42
N GLY A 418 25.42 -13.05 -18.63
CA GLY A 418 26.83 -13.00 -19.02
C GLY A 418 27.73 -12.28 -18.00
N GLY A 419 27.39 -12.37 -16.71
CA GLY A 419 28.11 -11.66 -15.63
C GLY A 419 27.77 -10.18 -15.49
N VAL A 420 26.79 -9.67 -16.25
CA VAL A 420 26.34 -8.26 -16.18
C VAL A 420 25.01 -8.18 -15.43
N ASN A 421 24.95 -7.29 -14.46
CA ASN A 421 23.71 -6.97 -13.74
C ASN A 421 22.80 -6.11 -14.60
N ILE A 422 21.58 -6.61 -14.85
CA ILE A 422 20.56 -5.92 -15.64
C ILE A 422 19.34 -5.68 -14.73
N TYR A 423 18.82 -4.48 -14.77
CA TYR A 423 17.72 -4.04 -13.90
C TYR A 423 16.41 -4.03 -14.70
N PRO A 424 15.44 -4.92 -14.38
CA PRO A 424 14.14 -4.99 -15.03
C PRO A 424 13.39 -3.67 -15.14
N ALA A 425 13.42 -2.83 -14.11
CA ALA A 425 12.71 -1.56 -14.09
C ALA A 425 13.10 -0.62 -15.24
N GLU A 426 14.36 -0.62 -15.67
CA GLU A 426 14.83 0.17 -16.82
C GLU A 426 14.21 -0.33 -18.13
N ILE A 427 14.10 -1.65 -18.26
CA ILE A 427 13.52 -2.30 -19.45
C ILE A 427 12.01 -2.06 -19.48
N GLU A 428 11.33 -2.26 -18.36
CA GLU A 428 9.88 -2.01 -18.20
C GLU A 428 9.54 -0.55 -18.53
N SER A 429 10.35 0.40 -18.05
CA SER A 429 10.18 1.81 -18.37
C SER A 429 10.31 2.08 -19.87
N ALA A 430 11.26 1.45 -20.56
CA ALA A 430 11.42 1.58 -22.00
C ALA A 430 10.25 0.96 -22.77
N LEU A 431 9.78 -0.22 -22.35
CA LEU A 431 8.62 -0.90 -22.96
C LEU A 431 7.33 -0.07 -22.86
N LEU A 432 7.09 0.53 -21.70
CA LEU A 432 5.92 1.37 -21.44
C LEU A 432 5.88 2.68 -22.25
N THR A 433 6.94 3.02 -22.97
CA THR A 433 6.93 4.14 -23.94
C THR A 433 6.37 3.75 -25.32
N HIS A 434 6.07 2.47 -25.55
CA HIS A 434 5.49 2.01 -26.80
C HIS A 434 3.96 2.14 -26.78
N PRO A 435 3.31 2.73 -27.79
CA PRO A 435 1.85 2.98 -27.76
C PRO A 435 1.01 1.71 -27.67
N ALA A 436 1.52 0.57 -28.14
CA ALA A 436 0.83 -0.72 -28.06
C ALA A 436 1.02 -1.45 -26.71
N VAL A 437 1.70 -0.87 -25.74
CA VAL A 437 1.99 -1.49 -24.44
C VAL A 437 1.14 -0.82 -23.36
N ALA A 438 0.15 -1.53 -22.85
CA ALA A 438 -0.64 -1.10 -21.69
C ALA A 438 0.08 -1.37 -20.39
N ASP A 439 0.79 -2.52 -20.29
CA ASP A 439 1.59 -2.88 -19.13
C ASP A 439 2.74 -3.83 -19.54
N ALA A 440 3.83 -3.84 -18.76
CA ALA A 440 5.01 -4.62 -19.07
C ALA A 440 5.67 -5.21 -17.82
N ALA A 441 6.25 -6.40 -17.98
CA ALA A 441 7.13 -7.03 -17.02
C ALA A 441 8.39 -7.51 -17.73
N ALA A 442 9.56 -7.35 -17.09
CA ALA A 442 10.82 -7.90 -17.53
C ALA A 442 11.44 -8.77 -16.43
N PHE A 443 12.05 -9.89 -16.82
CA PHE A 443 12.74 -10.80 -15.89
C PHE A 443 13.71 -11.71 -16.63
N GLY A 444 14.63 -12.35 -15.89
CA GLY A 444 15.55 -13.32 -16.42
C GLY A 444 14.93 -14.70 -16.55
N ILE A 445 15.17 -15.35 -17.67
CA ILE A 445 14.86 -16.77 -17.92
C ILE A 445 16.16 -17.55 -18.12
N PRO A 446 16.22 -18.88 -17.88
CA PRO A 446 17.40 -19.69 -18.08
C PRO A 446 17.96 -19.56 -19.50
N HIS A 447 19.29 -19.48 -19.62
CA HIS A 447 19.99 -19.44 -20.90
C HIS A 447 21.35 -20.13 -20.82
N ASP A 448 21.59 -21.10 -21.68
CA ASP A 448 22.76 -22.01 -21.63
C ASP A 448 24.11 -21.29 -21.63
N THR A 449 24.22 -20.16 -22.35
CA THR A 449 25.50 -19.45 -22.51
C THR A 449 25.66 -18.30 -21.52
N TRP A 450 24.58 -17.62 -21.18
CA TRP A 450 24.64 -16.36 -20.40
C TRP A 450 24.13 -16.51 -18.96
N GLY A 451 23.71 -17.72 -18.55
CA GLY A 451 23.03 -17.93 -17.28
C GLY A 451 21.57 -17.47 -17.33
N GLU A 452 21.36 -16.18 -17.54
CA GLU A 452 20.01 -15.63 -17.76
C GLU A 452 19.94 -14.85 -19.08
N ALA A 453 18.78 -14.91 -19.76
CA ALA A 453 18.40 -14.04 -20.85
C ALA A 453 17.20 -13.16 -20.43
N VAL A 454 17.18 -11.93 -20.93
CA VAL A 454 16.07 -11.02 -20.66
C VAL A 454 14.83 -11.42 -21.43
N LYS A 455 13.73 -11.64 -20.73
CA LYS A 455 12.37 -11.88 -21.25
C LYS A 455 11.48 -10.68 -20.94
N ALA A 456 10.64 -10.27 -21.89
CA ALA A 456 9.55 -9.35 -21.64
C ALA A 456 8.21 -10.06 -21.75
N VAL A 457 7.26 -9.68 -20.88
CA VAL A 457 5.85 -10.04 -20.97
C VAL A 457 5.05 -8.76 -21.08
N ILE A 458 4.12 -8.70 -22.02
CA ILE A 458 3.39 -7.49 -22.39
C ILE A 458 1.88 -7.73 -22.28
N GLU A 459 1.18 -6.78 -21.67
CA GLU A 459 -0.25 -6.60 -21.82
C GLU A 459 -0.46 -5.60 -22.95
N PRO A 460 -1.09 -6.00 -24.09
CA PRO A 460 -1.32 -5.09 -25.21
C PRO A 460 -2.30 -3.97 -24.82
N ALA A 461 -2.09 -2.78 -25.36
CA ALA A 461 -3.05 -1.71 -25.26
C ALA A 461 -4.30 -2.01 -26.13
N GLU A 462 -5.43 -1.41 -25.76
CA GLU A 462 -6.69 -1.56 -26.51
C GLU A 462 -6.50 -1.20 -28.00
N GLY A 463 -7.01 -2.05 -28.87
CA GLY A 463 -6.88 -1.91 -30.33
C GLY A 463 -5.62 -2.53 -30.95
N PHE A 464 -4.74 -3.14 -30.13
CA PHE A 464 -3.57 -3.86 -30.63
C PHE A 464 -3.72 -5.37 -30.41
N GLU A 465 -3.42 -6.15 -31.44
CA GLU A 465 -3.49 -7.62 -31.40
C GLU A 465 -2.12 -8.21 -31.02
N ALA A 466 -2.12 -9.12 -30.05
CA ALA A 466 -0.95 -9.90 -29.68
C ALA A 466 -0.50 -10.80 -30.82
N GLY A 467 0.80 -10.86 -31.09
CA GLY A 467 1.35 -11.74 -32.14
C GLY A 467 2.79 -11.38 -32.50
N ASP A 468 3.37 -12.20 -33.39
CA ASP A 468 4.79 -12.08 -33.78
C ASP A 468 5.14 -10.71 -34.39
N ALA A 469 4.20 -10.10 -35.13
CA ALA A 469 4.41 -8.79 -35.73
C ALA A 469 4.56 -7.70 -34.65
N LEU A 470 3.67 -7.68 -33.65
CA LEU A 470 3.75 -6.75 -32.53
C LEU A 470 4.99 -7.02 -31.66
N ALA A 471 5.34 -8.29 -31.43
CA ALA A 471 6.56 -8.65 -30.70
C ALA A 471 7.80 -8.10 -31.38
N ALA A 472 7.91 -8.24 -32.71
CA ALA A 472 9.03 -7.70 -33.50
C ALA A 472 9.09 -6.17 -33.44
N GLU A 473 7.94 -5.48 -33.50
CA GLU A 473 7.85 -4.03 -33.39
C GLU A 473 8.34 -3.55 -32.00
N ILE A 474 7.90 -4.20 -30.93
CA ILE A 474 8.32 -3.88 -29.55
C ILE A 474 9.82 -4.14 -29.36
N LEU A 475 10.35 -5.25 -29.87
CA LEU A 475 11.79 -5.52 -29.82
C LEU A 475 12.59 -4.47 -30.58
N HIS A 476 12.14 -4.08 -31.77
CA HIS A 476 12.77 -2.98 -32.54
C HIS A 476 12.69 -1.63 -31.82
N HIS A 477 11.58 -1.35 -31.11
CA HIS A 477 11.46 -0.16 -30.27
C HIS A 477 12.54 -0.14 -29.16
N CYS A 478 12.80 -1.29 -28.53
CA CYS A 478 13.84 -1.44 -27.51
C CYS A 478 15.25 -1.23 -28.08
N GLU A 479 15.50 -1.52 -29.35
CA GLU A 479 16.81 -1.34 -29.98
C GLU A 479 17.31 0.10 -29.95
N ARG A 480 16.42 1.05 -30.05
CA ARG A 480 16.73 2.48 -30.05
C ARG A 480 16.85 3.10 -28.66
N ARG A 481 16.50 2.34 -27.61
CA ARG A 481 16.40 2.86 -26.23
C ARG A 481 17.28 2.12 -25.23
N LEU A 482 17.63 0.87 -25.52
CA LEU A 482 18.37 0.02 -24.60
C LEU A 482 19.67 -0.49 -25.24
N ALA A 483 20.72 -0.55 -24.43
CA ALA A 483 21.96 -1.21 -24.82
C ALA A 483 21.70 -2.69 -25.16
N GLY A 484 22.47 -3.26 -26.09
CA GLY A 484 22.19 -4.59 -26.66
C GLY A 484 22.04 -5.72 -25.63
N TYR A 485 22.81 -5.68 -24.55
CA TYR A 485 22.75 -6.68 -23.48
C TYR A 485 21.51 -6.57 -22.58
N LYS A 486 20.85 -5.39 -22.52
CA LYS A 486 19.63 -5.14 -21.76
C LYS A 486 18.34 -5.47 -22.53
N ARG A 487 18.44 -5.64 -23.86
CA ARG A 487 17.26 -5.84 -24.71
C ARG A 487 16.61 -7.17 -24.45
N PRO A 488 15.29 -7.23 -24.32
CA PRO A 488 14.56 -8.50 -24.30
C PRO A 488 14.93 -9.34 -25.52
N LYS A 489 15.12 -10.63 -25.32
CA LYS A 489 15.39 -11.58 -26.40
C LYS A 489 14.09 -12.12 -26.98
N THR A 490 13.07 -12.18 -26.17
CA THR A 490 11.73 -12.64 -26.56
C THR A 490 10.65 -11.82 -25.83
N VAL A 491 9.48 -11.74 -26.49
CA VAL A 491 8.28 -11.11 -25.95
C VAL A 491 7.16 -12.14 -25.92
N ASP A 492 6.49 -12.27 -24.79
CA ASP A 492 5.22 -12.99 -24.68
C ASP A 492 4.11 -12.01 -24.32
N PHE A 493 2.86 -12.40 -24.58
CA PHE A 493 1.69 -11.59 -24.32
C PHE A 493 0.78 -12.24 -23.27
N VAL A 494 0.14 -11.39 -22.46
CA VAL A 494 -0.91 -11.78 -21.51
C VAL A 494 -2.12 -10.86 -21.69
N GLU A 495 -3.32 -11.37 -21.43
CA GLU A 495 -4.54 -10.55 -21.46
C GLU A 495 -4.52 -9.49 -20.36
N THR A 496 -4.01 -9.86 -19.18
CA THR A 496 -3.94 -8.96 -18.04
C THR A 496 -2.68 -9.26 -17.21
N MET A 497 -1.94 -8.22 -16.90
CA MET A 497 -0.75 -8.34 -16.07
C MET A 497 -1.12 -8.74 -14.63
N PRO A 498 -0.46 -9.73 -14.02
CA PRO A 498 -0.77 -10.18 -12.66
C PRO A 498 -0.32 -9.15 -11.63
N ARG A 499 -1.12 -8.08 -11.49
CA ARG A 499 -0.95 -7.06 -10.46
C ARG A 499 -2.00 -7.20 -9.38
N ASP A 500 -1.62 -6.86 -8.14
CA ASP A 500 -2.63 -6.61 -7.12
C ASP A 500 -3.34 -5.26 -7.38
N PRO A 501 -4.49 -5.02 -6.74
CA PRO A 501 -5.21 -3.75 -6.91
C PRO A 501 -4.41 -2.50 -6.51
N ASN A 502 -3.33 -2.66 -5.76
CA ASN A 502 -2.39 -1.60 -5.43
C ASN A 502 -1.23 -1.50 -6.43
N GLY A 503 -1.39 -2.09 -7.60
CA GLY A 503 -0.44 -2.01 -8.72
C GLY A 503 0.82 -2.85 -8.58
N LYS A 504 1.01 -3.60 -7.49
CA LYS A 504 2.19 -4.45 -7.30
C LYS A 504 2.16 -5.64 -8.23
N LEU A 505 3.20 -5.76 -9.05
CA LEU A 505 3.37 -6.85 -10.00
C LEU A 505 3.85 -8.13 -9.29
N TYR A 506 3.15 -9.23 -9.53
CA TYR A 506 3.58 -10.57 -9.09
C TYR A 506 4.49 -11.22 -10.14
N LYS A 507 5.70 -10.67 -10.34
CA LYS A 507 6.68 -11.17 -11.33
C LYS A 507 6.90 -12.68 -11.26
N ARG A 508 6.82 -13.28 -10.08
CA ARG A 508 6.97 -14.73 -9.90
C ARG A 508 5.95 -15.53 -10.71
N ARG A 509 4.69 -15.09 -10.77
CA ARG A 509 3.64 -15.80 -11.54
C ARG A 509 3.96 -15.85 -13.03
N LEU A 510 4.71 -14.87 -13.55
CA LEU A 510 5.17 -14.83 -14.93
C LEU A 510 6.47 -15.56 -15.14
N ARG A 511 7.41 -15.47 -14.18
CA ARG A 511 8.78 -15.96 -14.29
C ARG A 511 8.91 -17.44 -13.95
N ASP A 512 8.30 -17.88 -12.83
CA ASP A 512 8.56 -19.22 -12.26
C ASP A 512 8.26 -20.37 -13.23
N PRO A 513 7.27 -20.31 -14.16
CA PRO A 513 7.09 -21.34 -15.18
C PRO A 513 8.32 -21.58 -16.08
N TYR A 514 9.13 -20.56 -16.35
CA TYR A 514 10.36 -20.70 -17.15
C TYR A 514 11.52 -21.33 -16.36
N TRP A 515 11.43 -21.36 -15.03
CA TRP A 515 12.45 -21.92 -14.14
C TRP A 515 12.12 -23.34 -13.68
N GLU A 516 11.01 -23.93 -14.13
CA GLU A 516 10.69 -25.33 -13.81
C GLU A 516 11.81 -26.26 -14.30
N GLY A 517 12.42 -27.01 -13.36
CA GLY A 517 13.56 -27.89 -13.64
C GLY A 517 14.94 -27.22 -13.69
N HIS A 518 15.02 -25.92 -13.41
CA HIS A 518 16.26 -25.17 -13.34
C HIS A 518 16.46 -24.53 -11.96
N GLU A 519 17.70 -24.49 -11.47
CA GLU A 519 18.06 -23.69 -10.30
C GLU A 519 18.47 -22.27 -10.75
N ARG A 520 17.87 -21.24 -10.15
CA ARG A 520 18.29 -19.86 -10.38
C ARG A 520 19.49 -19.56 -9.50
N PRO A 521 20.66 -19.17 -10.04
CA PRO A 521 21.78 -18.71 -9.24
C PRO A 521 21.35 -17.43 -8.49
N MET A 522 21.42 -17.45 -7.15
CA MET A 522 21.19 -16.28 -6.29
C MET A 522 22.51 -15.55 -6.05
#